data_e1dc62fc7f30cd76cdba7308293f8dcb
#
_entry.id   e1dc62fc7f30cd76cdba7308293f8dcb
#
_cell.length_a   1.000
_cell.length_b   1.000
_cell.length_c   1.000
_cell.angle_alpha   90.00
_cell.angle_beta   90.00
_cell.angle_gamma   90.00
#
_symmetry.space_group_name_H-M   'P 1'
#
loop_
_entity.id
_entity.type
_entity.pdbx_description
1 polymer ?
#
loop_
_entity_poly.entity_id
_entity_poly.type
_entity_poly.pdbx_seq_one_letter_code
_entity_poly.pdbx_strand_id
1 'polypeptide(L)'
;NNYEQIPWQDITEFGQKTLLKSHLFTVSWITTRYCNYSCSYCWPHARSSVPDTKPTELYLNTMNSIKAQARANGFTDFHFSFSGGEPTANKQFMPLVEHYCNDKEAEYQSIHMTTNLSPGPKWWDKYLHNTKSLQRRSVTASFHAEFADEQKFGDTCLQLMEGGVYVTINQVMVPEMFEELYDRLQRFAARGINITLKPQSDPTASHVVHGYTDSQITTMRQGFPQQVYGEHLAQVALYDAKGNEYEIDQAERFNAFGFNKFQGWECNAGYQGIIIRDTEVRRSHSCHDDLLGTTTGGFEIFKEPKLCITPSCMSSADSKLPKRKV
;
A
#
# COMPACT_ATOMS: atom_id res chain seq x y z
N ASN A 1 -18.04 11.68 8.73
CA ASN A 1 -17.34 11.62 10.01
C ASN A 1 -16.79 13.01 10.35
N ASN A 2 -17.18 13.50 11.50
CA ASN A 2 -16.77 14.81 11.95
C ASN A 2 -15.49 14.65 12.79
N TYR A 3 -14.33 14.82 12.18
CA TYR A 3 -13.03 14.75 12.85
C TYR A 3 -12.89 15.71 14.02
N GLU A 4 -13.61 16.82 13.98
CA GLU A 4 -13.60 17.83 15.07
C GLU A 4 -14.28 17.33 16.35
N GLN A 5 -15.10 16.28 16.25
CA GLN A 5 -15.80 15.70 17.41
C GLN A 5 -15.01 14.57 18.09
N ILE A 6 -13.88 14.16 17.54
CA ILE A 6 -13.06 13.12 18.14
C ILE A 6 -12.29 13.70 19.33
N PRO A 7 -12.42 13.13 20.54
CA PRO A 7 -11.69 13.62 21.71
C PRO A 7 -10.26 13.10 21.71
N TRP A 8 -9.40 13.63 20.85
CA TRP A 8 -8.04 13.14 20.61
C TRP A 8 -7.20 13.01 21.89
N GLN A 9 -7.41 13.87 22.87
CA GLN A 9 -6.67 13.84 24.14
C GLN A 9 -6.98 12.59 24.95
N ASP A 10 -8.17 12.03 24.77
CA ASP A 10 -8.67 10.88 25.52
C ASP A 10 -8.41 9.55 24.79
N ILE A 11 -7.95 9.60 23.53
CA ILE A 11 -7.68 8.40 22.74
C ILE A 11 -6.45 7.68 23.30
N THR A 12 -6.59 6.39 23.54
CA THR A 12 -5.56 5.51 24.12
C THR A 12 -5.18 4.34 23.22
N GLU A 13 -5.98 4.01 22.21
CA GLU A 13 -5.71 2.94 21.24
C GLU A 13 -6.14 3.37 19.85
N PHE A 14 -5.34 3.00 18.86
CA PHE A 14 -5.52 3.41 17.48
C PHE A 14 -5.03 2.31 16.54
N GLY A 15 -5.69 2.14 15.41
CA GLY A 15 -5.22 1.27 14.35
C GLY A 15 -6.26 1.00 13.27
N GLN A 16 -5.80 0.42 12.16
CA GLN A 16 -6.70 -0.08 11.14
C GLN A 16 -7.57 -1.21 11.72
N LYS A 17 -8.86 -1.18 11.46
CA LYS A 17 -9.83 -2.12 12.04
C LYS A 17 -9.47 -3.59 11.82
N THR A 18 -8.95 -3.91 10.63
CA THR A 18 -8.53 -5.27 10.29
C THR A 18 -7.26 -5.73 10.99
N LEU A 19 -6.47 -4.81 11.55
CA LEU A 19 -5.22 -5.10 12.26
C LEU A 19 -5.40 -5.11 13.79
N LEU A 20 -6.35 -4.32 14.32
CA LEU A 20 -6.60 -4.25 15.75
C LEU A 20 -7.11 -5.60 16.28
N LYS A 21 -6.43 -6.12 17.30
CA LYS A 21 -6.79 -7.39 17.97
C LYS A 21 -6.93 -8.57 17.00
N SER A 22 -6.19 -8.54 15.89
CA SER A 22 -6.22 -9.59 14.86
C SER A 22 -4.92 -10.40 14.85
N HIS A 23 -4.97 -11.52 14.13
CA HIS A 23 -3.81 -12.37 13.86
C HIS A 23 -3.21 -12.08 12.47
N LEU A 24 -3.51 -10.92 11.90
CA LEU A 24 -3.05 -10.49 10.58
C LEU A 24 -1.69 -9.80 10.66
N PHE A 25 -0.71 -10.34 9.96
CA PHE A 25 0.60 -9.72 9.74
C PHE A 25 0.63 -9.09 8.35
N THR A 26 1.10 -7.86 8.25
CA THR A 26 1.13 -7.12 6.99
C THR A 26 2.56 -6.84 6.53
N VAL A 27 2.79 -6.99 5.22
CA VAL A 27 4.08 -6.74 4.58
C VAL A 27 3.89 -5.78 3.42
N SER A 28 4.64 -4.70 3.40
CA SER A 28 4.79 -3.84 2.24
C SER A 28 6.15 -4.15 1.58
N TRP A 29 6.14 -4.66 0.35
CA TRP A 29 7.34 -5.14 -0.31
C TRP A 29 7.58 -4.43 -1.63
N ILE A 30 8.59 -3.58 -1.65
CA ILE A 30 9.16 -3.01 -2.86
C ILE A 30 10.13 -4.04 -3.42
N THR A 31 9.64 -4.93 -4.29
CA THR A 31 10.37 -6.11 -4.76
C THR A 31 11.56 -5.78 -5.64
N THR A 32 11.47 -4.68 -6.39
CA THR A 32 12.51 -4.24 -7.31
C THR A 32 12.44 -2.73 -7.50
N ARG A 33 13.56 -2.12 -7.84
CA ARG A 33 13.60 -0.74 -8.32
C ARG A 33 13.46 -0.65 -9.84
N TYR A 34 13.60 -1.78 -10.54
CA TYR A 34 13.44 -1.82 -11.99
C TYR A 34 12.02 -1.44 -12.41
N CYS A 35 11.93 -0.56 -13.38
CA CYS A 35 10.68 -0.21 -14.04
C CYS A 35 10.90 -0.21 -15.56
N ASN A 36 9.94 -0.77 -16.28
CA ASN A 36 9.92 -0.75 -17.74
C ASN A 36 9.41 0.57 -18.32
N TYR A 37 8.95 1.50 -17.48
CA TYR A 37 8.60 2.88 -17.83
C TYR A 37 9.63 3.86 -17.28
N SER A 38 9.74 5.03 -17.93
CA SER A 38 10.64 6.10 -17.54
C SER A 38 9.89 7.43 -17.42
N CYS A 39 8.78 7.41 -16.68
CA CYS A 39 7.91 8.57 -16.51
C CYS A 39 8.68 9.78 -16.00
N SER A 40 8.44 10.94 -16.63
CA SER A 40 9.18 12.18 -16.35
C SER A 40 8.99 12.69 -14.91
N TYR A 41 7.87 12.37 -14.29
CA TYR A 41 7.52 12.77 -12.92
C TYR A 41 7.85 11.71 -11.86
N CYS A 42 8.44 10.58 -12.26
CA CYS A 42 8.87 9.57 -11.30
C CYS A 42 10.11 10.05 -10.55
N TRP A 43 10.14 9.80 -9.25
CA TRP A 43 11.31 10.15 -8.44
C TRP A 43 12.55 9.38 -8.91
N PRO A 44 13.67 10.07 -9.18
CA PRO A 44 14.87 9.41 -9.72
C PRO A 44 15.42 8.30 -8.82
N HIS A 45 15.24 8.41 -7.51
CA HIS A 45 15.70 7.41 -6.54
C HIS A 45 14.76 6.20 -6.41
N ALA A 46 13.52 6.32 -6.90
CA ALA A 46 12.50 5.27 -6.75
C ALA A 46 12.56 4.21 -7.85
N ARG A 47 13.24 4.47 -8.95
CA ARG A 47 13.30 3.55 -10.08
C ARG A 47 14.72 3.35 -10.62
N SER A 48 14.90 2.22 -11.30
CA SER A 48 16.10 1.89 -12.08
C SER A 48 15.69 1.38 -13.46
N SER A 49 16.45 1.68 -14.48
CA SER A 49 16.32 1.09 -15.82
C SER A 49 17.06 -0.25 -15.96
N VAL A 50 17.81 -0.65 -14.92
CA VAL A 50 18.56 -1.90 -14.92
C VAL A 50 17.67 -3.02 -14.42
N PRO A 51 17.45 -4.10 -15.20
CA PRO A 51 16.66 -5.25 -14.78
C PRO A 51 17.19 -5.86 -13.47
N ASP A 52 16.24 -6.36 -12.68
CA ASP A 52 16.55 -7.04 -11.42
C ASP A 52 17.21 -8.39 -11.69
N THR A 53 18.37 -8.62 -11.09
CA THR A 53 19.17 -9.85 -11.22
C THR A 53 19.17 -10.69 -9.94
N LYS A 54 18.45 -10.27 -8.89
CA LYS A 54 18.37 -11.09 -7.67
C LYS A 54 17.76 -12.45 -7.99
N PRO A 55 18.31 -13.55 -7.44
CA PRO A 55 17.80 -14.88 -7.71
C PRO A 55 16.41 -15.09 -7.08
N THR A 56 15.57 -15.87 -7.75
CA THR A 56 14.22 -16.21 -7.26
C THR A 56 14.26 -16.75 -5.83
N GLU A 57 15.23 -17.61 -5.52
CA GLU A 57 15.39 -18.21 -4.20
C GLU A 57 15.53 -17.18 -3.08
N LEU A 58 16.16 -16.05 -3.34
CA LEU A 58 16.28 -14.98 -2.35
C LEU A 58 14.90 -14.45 -1.96
N TYR A 59 14.01 -14.24 -2.92
CA TYR A 59 12.62 -13.83 -2.67
C TYR A 59 11.84 -14.87 -1.88
N LEU A 60 11.92 -16.14 -2.29
CA LEU A 60 11.19 -17.23 -1.63
C LEU A 60 11.67 -17.46 -0.20
N ASN A 61 12.98 -17.44 0.01
CA ASN A 61 13.57 -17.61 1.34
C ASN A 61 13.22 -16.44 2.26
N THR A 62 13.18 -15.21 1.73
CA THR A 62 12.75 -14.03 2.48
C THR A 62 11.31 -14.18 2.93
N MET A 63 10.40 -14.59 2.04
CA MET A 63 9.00 -14.82 2.39
C MET A 63 8.85 -15.90 3.46
N ASN A 64 9.58 -17.00 3.32
CA ASN A 64 9.56 -18.08 4.31
C ASN A 64 10.02 -17.60 5.68
N SER A 65 11.09 -16.80 5.74
CA SER A 65 11.60 -16.22 6.98
C SER A 65 10.60 -15.26 7.62
N ILE A 66 9.96 -14.39 6.84
CA ILE A 66 8.90 -13.49 7.32
C ILE A 66 7.78 -14.29 7.99
N LYS A 67 7.24 -15.27 7.29
CA LYS A 67 6.11 -16.07 7.78
C LYS A 67 6.48 -16.89 9.01
N ALA A 68 7.67 -17.49 9.04
CA ALA A 68 8.13 -18.25 10.19
C ALA A 68 8.27 -17.38 11.44
N GLN A 69 8.86 -16.19 11.30
CA GLN A 69 9.00 -15.26 12.42
C GLN A 69 7.65 -14.69 12.88
N ALA A 70 6.77 -14.35 11.95
CA ALA A 70 5.43 -13.86 12.27
C ALA A 70 4.59 -14.93 12.98
N ARG A 71 4.65 -16.19 12.52
CA ARG A 71 3.97 -17.32 13.18
C ARG A 71 4.50 -17.57 14.58
N ALA A 72 5.80 -17.43 14.80
CA ALA A 72 6.39 -17.52 16.14
C ALA A 72 5.83 -16.46 17.11
N ASN A 73 5.37 -15.33 16.58
CA ASN A 73 4.71 -14.27 17.34
C ASN A 73 3.18 -14.46 17.45
N GLY A 74 2.62 -15.54 16.89
CA GLY A 74 1.19 -15.84 16.94
C GLY A 74 0.36 -15.30 15.78
N PHE A 75 0.97 -14.75 14.74
CA PHE A 75 0.26 -14.31 13.54
C PHE A 75 0.05 -15.49 12.58
N THR A 76 -1.18 -15.72 12.16
CA THR A 76 -1.59 -16.83 11.31
C THR A 76 -2.10 -16.38 9.95
N ASP A 77 -2.43 -15.11 9.82
CA ASP A 77 -3.02 -14.48 8.65
C ASP A 77 -2.03 -13.47 8.04
N PHE A 78 -2.06 -13.34 6.73
CA PHE A 78 -1.10 -12.50 6.02
C PHE A 78 -1.76 -11.59 4.99
N HIS A 79 -1.28 -10.36 4.94
CA HIS A 79 -1.51 -9.43 3.84
C HIS A 79 -0.17 -8.98 3.27
N PHE A 80 0.09 -9.25 2.00
CA PHE A 80 1.27 -8.79 1.30
C PHE A 80 0.87 -7.77 0.24
N SER A 81 1.48 -6.59 0.32
CA SER A 81 1.34 -5.51 -0.66
C SER A 81 2.65 -5.36 -1.43
N PHE A 82 2.59 -5.60 -2.73
CA PHE A 82 3.75 -5.54 -3.62
C PHE A 82 3.76 -4.24 -4.42
N SER A 83 4.91 -3.61 -4.47
CA SER A 83 5.18 -2.44 -5.28
C SER A 83 6.64 -2.42 -5.74
N GLY A 84 7.11 -1.32 -6.28
CA GLY A 84 8.50 -1.19 -6.69
C GLY A 84 8.67 -0.08 -7.71
N GLY A 85 9.59 -0.27 -8.63
CA GLY A 85 9.55 0.30 -9.95
C GLY A 85 8.28 -0.24 -10.64
N GLU A 86 8.37 -1.41 -11.25
CA GLU A 86 7.19 -2.15 -11.72
C GLU A 86 7.33 -3.64 -11.33
N PRO A 87 6.52 -4.13 -10.37
CA PRO A 87 6.66 -5.53 -9.92
C PRO A 87 6.45 -6.54 -11.04
N THR A 88 5.51 -6.30 -11.97
CA THR A 88 5.21 -7.21 -13.06
C THR A 88 6.33 -7.33 -14.11
N ALA A 89 7.22 -6.36 -14.17
CA ALA A 89 8.39 -6.39 -15.05
C ALA A 89 9.55 -7.24 -14.46
N ASN A 90 9.46 -7.62 -13.21
CA ASN A 90 10.42 -8.47 -12.54
C ASN A 90 10.07 -9.96 -12.78
N LYS A 91 10.99 -10.72 -13.37
CA LYS A 91 10.78 -12.14 -13.68
C LYS A 91 10.52 -13.01 -12.45
N GLN A 92 11.02 -12.60 -11.29
CA GLN A 92 10.86 -13.32 -10.03
C GLN A 92 9.48 -13.07 -9.38
N PHE A 93 8.72 -12.11 -9.88
CA PHE A 93 7.45 -11.73 -9.24
C PHE A 93 6.38 -12.83 -9.31
N MET A 94 6.15 -13.42 -10.48
CA MET A 94 5.15 -14.49 -10.60
C MET A 94 5.52 -15.72 -9.77
N PRO A 95 6.77 -16.23 -9.77
CA PRO A 95 7.17 -17.30 -8.85
C PRO A 95 6.95 -16.94 -7.38
N LEU A 96 7.20 -15.70 -6.99
CA LEU A 96 6.95 -15.22 -5.62
C LEU A 96 5.47 -15.25 -5.26
N VAL A 97 4.60 -14.79 -6.17
CA VAL A 97 3.15 -14.83 -6.00
C VAL A 97 2.65 -16.27 -5.91
N GLU A 98 3.12 -17.15 -6.77
CA GLU A 98 2.77 -18.58 -6.73
C GLU A 98 3.16 -19.21 -5.39
N HIS A 99 4.35 -18.90 -4.90
CA HIS A 99 4.83 -19.39 -3.60
C HIS A 99 3.95 -18.86 -2.44
N TYR A 100 3.56 -17.61 -2.48
CA TYR A 100 2.65 -17.01 -1.51
C TYR A 100 1.30 -17.73 -1.48
N CYS A 101 0.73 -18.01 -2.65
CA CYS A 101 -0.58 -18.66 -2.78
C CYS A 101 -0.58 -20.14 -2.38
N ASN A 102 0.57 -20.81 -2.45
CA ASN A 102 0.72 -22.24 -2.15
C ASN A 102 0.92 -22.54 -0.65
N ASP A 103 0.84 -21.54 0.21
CA ASP A 103 0.93 -21.73 1.65
C ASP A 103 -0.33 -22.39 2.19
N LYS A 104 -0.19 -23.65 2.62
CA LYS A 104 -1.31 -24.45 3.16
C LYS A 104 -1.55 -24.24 4.65
N GLU A 105 -0.63 -23.56 5.35
CA GLU A 105 -0.75 -23.30 6.78
C GLU A 105 -1.49 -22.01 7.09
N ALA A 106 -1.57 -21.09 6.12
CA ALA A 106 -2.24 -19.81 6.31
C ALA A 106 -3.77 -19.98 6.31
N GLU A 107 -4.43 -19.48 7.33
CA GLU A 107 -5.89 -19.49 7.45
C GLU A 107 -6.53 -18.41 6.57
N TYR A 108 -5.91 -17.25 6.49
CA TYR A 108 -6.31 -16.12 5.66
C TYR A 108 -5.10 -15.53 4.96
N GLN A 109 -5.23 -15.28 3.67
CA GLN A 109 -4.25 -14.52 2.91
C GLN A 109 -4.93 -13.55 1.95
N SER A 110 -4.40 -12.34 1.90
CA SER A 110 -4.77 -11.32 0.91
C SER A 110 -3.53 -10.75 0.22
N ILE A 111 -3.73 -10.24 -0.98
CA ILE A 111 -2.67 -9.63 -1.79
C ILE A 111 -3.12 -8.27 -2.31
N HIS A 112 -2.20 -7.33 -2.30
CA HIS A 112 -2.33 -6.06 -3.00
C HIS A 112 -1.12 -5.86 -3.92
N MET A 113 -1.34 -5.20 -5.04
CA MET A 113 -0.26 -4.83 -5.96
C MET A 113 -0.48 -3.42 -6.49
N THR A 114 0.58 -2.64 -6.53
CA THR A 114 0.63 -1.37 -7.28
C THR A 114 1.38 -1.61 -8.57
N THR A 115 0.77 -1.34 -9.70
CA THR A 115 1.30 -1.71 -11.03
C THR A 115 0.86 -0.74 -12.11
N ASN A 116 1.69 -0.61 -13.15
CA ASN A 116 1.36 0.15 -14.35
C ASN A 116 0.52 -0.64 -15.38
N LEU A 117 0.13 -1.87 -15.07
CA LEU A 117 -0.64 -2.78 -15.91
C LEU A 117 -0.02 -3.09 -17.29
N SER A 118 1.28 -2.98 -17.43
CA SER A 118 1.96 -3.17 -18.73
C SER A 118 1.94 -4.58 -19.30
N PRO A 119 1.83 -5.69 -18.54
CA PRO A 119 1.70 -7.01 -19.12
C PRO A 119 0.44 -7.19 -19.97
N GLY A 120 0.53 -8.07 -20.96
CA GLY A 120 -0.61 -8.44 -21.80
C GLY A 120 -1.63 -9.35 -21.09
N PRO A 121 -2.80 -9.59 -21.75
CA PRO A 121 -3.92 -10.33 -21.14
C PRO A 121 -3.54 -11.74 -20.65
N LYS A 122 -2.67 -12.46 -21.33
CA LYS A 122 -2.24 -13.82 -20.94
C LYS A 122 -1.49 -13.83 -19.60
N TRP A 123 -0.72 -12.79 -19.32
CA TRP A 123 -0.02 -12.66 -18.04
C TRP A 123 -1.05 -12.46 -16.91
N TRP A 124 -2.05 -11.63 -17.14
CA TRP A 124 -3.10 -11.36 -16.17
C TRP A 124 -4.01 -12.56 -15.95
N ASP A 125 -4.30 -13.34 -17.00
CA ASP A 125 -5.01 -14.63 -16.85
C ASP A 125 -4.25 -15.59 -15.93
N LYS A 126 -2.93 -15.66 -16.10
CA LYS A 126 -2.07 -16.46 -15.22
C LYS A 126 -2.09 -15.94 -13.78
N TYR A 127 -2.01 -14.63 -13.58
CA TYR A 127 -2.10 -14.00 -12.27
C TYR A 127 -3.43 -14.33 -11.59
N LEU A 128 -4.54 -14.16 -12.29
CA LEU A 128 -5.88 -14.47 -11.78
C LEU A 128 -6.02 -15.94 -11.41
N HIS A 129 -5.51 -16.82 -12.25
CA HIS A 129 -5.53 -18.27 -11.97
C HIS A 129 -4.71 -18.63 -10.74
N ASN A 130 -3.50 -18.12 -10.63
CA ASN A 130 -2.59 -18.43 -9.53
C ASN A 130 -3.05 -17.86 -8.19
N THR A 131 -3.78 -16.77 -8.20
CA THR A 131 -4.21 -16.07 -6.97
C THR A 131 -5.66 -16.37 -6.55
N LYS A 132 -6.36 -17.24 -7.29
CA LYS A 132 -7.79 -17.51 -7.05
C LYS A 132 -8.13 -18.06 -5.67
N SER A 133 -7.17 -18.70 -4.99
CA SER A 133 -7.34 -19.25 -3.65
C SER A 133 -7.29 -18.20 -2.53
N LEU A 134 -6.82 -17.00 -2.82
CA LEU A 134 -6.71 -15.93 -1.82
C LEU A 134 -8.09 -15.36 -1.48
N GLN A 135 -8.29 -15.02 -0.21
CA GLN A 135 -9.56 -14.47 0.28
C GLN A 135 -9.84 -13.07 -0.24
N ARG A 136 -8.79 -12.29 -0.52
CA ARG A 136 -8.92 -10.95 -1.09
C ARG A 136 -7.75 -10.61 -2.00
N ARG A 137 -8.08 -10.00 -3.13
CA ARG A 137 -7.10 -9.51 -4.11
C ARG A 137 -7.45 -8.08 -4.50
N SER A 138 -6.49 -7.18 -4.46
CA SER A 138 -6.68 -5.80 -4.88
C SER A 138 -5.49 -5.30 -5.70
N VAL A 139 -5.74 -4.32 -6.54
CA VAL A 139 -4.74 -3.67 -7.39
C VAL A 139 -4.97 -2.16 -7.38
N THR A 140 -3.89 -1.44 -7.14
CA THR A 140 -3.79 -0.02 -7.47
C THR A 140 -3.15 0.08 -8.85
N ALA A 141 -3.92 0.50 -9.82
CA ALA A 141 -3.50 0.65 -11.21
C ALA A 141 -3.02 2.09 -11.45
N SER A 142 -1.75 2.25 -11.74
CA SER A 142 -1.14 3.55 -11.99
C SER A 142 -1.14 3.85 -13.49
N PHE A 143 -2.00 4.80 -13.91
CA PHE A 143 -2.05 5.21 -15.31
C PHE A 143 -0.97 6.25 -15.62
N HIS A 144 -0.05 5.90 -16.49
CA HIS A 144 1.04 6.75 -16.93
C HIS A 144 0.85 7.15 -18.39
N ALA A 145 0.27 8.34 -18.60
CA ALA A 145 -0.13 8.81 -19.92
C ALA A 145 1.01 8.88 -20.96
N GLU A 146 2.26 9.00 -20.49
CA GLU A 146 3.44 9.02 -21.37
C GLU A 146 3.71 7.66 -22.03
N PHE A 147 3.23 6.55 -21.46
CA PHE A 147 3.59 5.19 -21.88
C PHE A 147 2.41 4.26 -22.08
N ALA A 148 1.33 4.47 -21.35
CA ALA A 148 0.19 3.56 -21.36
C ALA A 148 -0.81 3.91 -22.48
N ASP A 149 -1.32 2.87 -23.14
CA ASP A 149 -2.47 2.98 -24.02
C ASP A 149 -3.75 2.97 -23.20
N GLU A 150 -4.60 3.98 -23.33
CA GLU A 150 -5.82 4.16 -22.53
C GLU A 150 -6.78 2.96 -22.66
N GLN A 151 -7.00 2.49 -23.91
CA GLN A 151 -7.94 1.39 -24.14
C GLN A 151 -7.44 0.08 -23.51
N LYS A 152 -6.18 -0.28 -23.75
CA LYS A 152 -5.57 -1.49 -23.19
C LYS A 152 -5.53 -1.45 -21.66
N PHE A 153 -5.22 -0.29 -21.10
CA PHE A 153 -5.18 -0.10 -19.65
C PHE A 153 -6.56 -0.33 -19.03
N GLY A 154 -7.60 0.29 -19.59
CA GLY A 154 -8.98 0.10 -19.15
C GLY A 154 -9.46 -1.34 -19.33
N ASP A 155 -9.13 -1.98 -20.45
CA ASP A 155 -9.48 -3.39 -20.70
C ASP A 155 -8.84 -4.32 -19.65
N THR A 156 -7.61 -4.06 -19.28
CA THR A 156 -6.92 -4.82 -18.21
C THR A 156 -7.58 -4.60 -16.85
N CYS A 157 -7.98 -3.37 -16.52
CA CYS A 157 -8.75 -3.09 -15.31
C CYS A 157 -10.03 -3.93 -15.26
N LEU A 158 -10.77 -3.97 -16.35
CA LEU A 158 -12.02 -4.75 -16.44
C LEU A 158 -11.76 -6.25 -16.37
N GLN A 159 -10.72 -6.75 -17.03
CA GLN A 159 -10.31 -8.16 -16.93
C GLN A 159 -10.06 -8.56 -15.47
N LEU A 160 -9.33 -7.75 -14.73
CA LEU A 160 -9.06 -7.98 -13.30
C LEU A 160 -10.33 -7.93 -12.46
N MET A 161 -11.20 -6.95 -12.70
CA MET A 161 -12.47 -6.80 -11.98
C MET A 161 -13.41 -8.00 -12.23
N GLU A 162 -13.54 -8.45 -13.46
CA GLU A 162 -14.28 -9.66 -13.82
C GLU A 162 -13.73 -10.91 -13.15
N GLY A 163 -12.41 -10.97 -12.96
CA GLY A 163 -11.71 -12.03 -12.23
C GLY A 163 -11.82 -11.95 -10.70
N GLY A 164 -12.55 -10.99 -10.16
CA GLY A 164 -12.78 -10.82 -8.72
C GLY A 164 -11.70 -10.01 -7.99
N VAL A 165 -10.92 -9.22 -8.70
CA VAL A 165 -9.92 -8.32 -8.11
C VAL A 165 -10.52 -6.92 -7.94
N TYR A 166 -10.33 -6.31 -6.77
CA TYR A 166 -10.70 -4.91 -6.53
C TYR A 166 -9.67 -4.00 -7.17
N VAL A 167 -10.08 -3.18 -8.12
CA VAL A 167 -9.19 -2.29 -8.89
C VAL A 167 -9.52 -0.84 -8.61
N THR A 168 -8.49 -0.05 -8.31
CA THR A 168 -8.59 1.41 -8.23
C THR A 168 -7.49 2.02 -9.10
N ILE A 169 -7.87 2.87 -10.04
CA ILE A 169 -6.90 3.67 -10.79
C ILE A 169 -6.41 4.80 -9.90
N ASN A 170 -5.09 4.92 -9.80
CA ASN A 170 -4.42 5.97 -9.06
C ASN A 170 -3.72 6.89 -10.04
N GLN A 171 -4.13 8.15 -10.07
CA GLN A 171 -3.60 9.14 -11.01
C GLN A 171 -2.91 10.28 -10.29
N VAL A 172 -1.63 10.47 -10.59
CA VAL A 172 -0.92 11.70 -10.22
C VAL A 172 -1.40 12.82 -11.13
N MET A 173 -2.01 13.84 -10.56
CA MET A 173 -2.57 14.97 -11.30
C MET A 173 -1.50 16.03 -11.50
N VAL A 174 -0.76 15.92 -12.60
CA VAL A 174 0.24 16.92 -13.00
C VAL A 174 -0.49 18.24 -13.32
N PRO A 175 -0.16 19.37 -12.67
CA PRO A 175 -0.91 20.62 -12.83
C PRO A 175 -1.06 21.09 -14.28
N GLU A 176 0.01 20.99 -15.08
CA GLU A 176 0.05 21.44 -16.47
C GLU A 176 -0.79 20.57 -17.42
N MET A 177 -1.10 19.33 -17.00
CA MET A 177 -1.88 18.37 -17.78
C MET A 177 -3.22 18.05 -17.12
N PHE A 178 -3.63 18.83 -16.13
CA PHE A 178 -4.75 18.49 -15.24
C PHE A 178 -6.04 18.18 -16.01
N GLU A 179 -6.46 19.05 -16.91
CA GLU A 179 -7.74 18.91 -17.64
C GLU A 179 -7.71 17.68 -18.56
N GLU A 180 -6.60 17.47 -19.26
CA GLU A 180 -6.45 16.30 -20.13
C GLU A 180 -6.50 14.98 -19.34
N LEU A 181 -5.80 14.93 -18.21
CA LEU A 181 -5.81 13.78 -17.32
C LEU A 181 -7.20 13.55 -16.73
N TYR A 182 -7.87 14.61 -16.31
CA TYR A 182 -9.22 14.52 -15.74
C TYR A 182 -10.24 13.98 -16.76
N ASP A 183 -10.19 14.43 -18.01
CA ASP A 183 -11.04 13.91 -19.08
C ASP A 183 -10.84 12.41 -19.32
N ARG A 184 -9.61 11.94 -19.28
CA ARG A 184 -9.31 10.51 -19.38
C ARG A 184 -9.87 9.72 -18.21
N LEU A 185 -9.74 10.25 -17.00
CA LEU A 185 -10.28 9.62 -15.80
C LEU A 185 -11.81 9.55 -15.81
N GLN A 186 -12.48 10.55 -16.36
CA GLN A 186 -13.92 10.49 -16.57
C GLN A 186 -14.32 9.34 -17.49
N ARG A 187 -13.54 9.07 -18.54
CA ARG A 187 -13.76 7.91 -19.42
C ARG A 187 -13.58 6.58 -18.70
N PHE A 188 -12.56 6.46 -17.86
CA PHE A 188 -12.40 5.27 -17.02
C PHE A 188 -13.53 5.11 -16.02
N ALA A 189 -13.95 6.20 -15.37
CA ALA A 189 -15.08 6.19 -14.43
C ALA A 189 -16.38 5.74 -15.10
N ALA A 190 -16.61 6.18 -16.34
CA ALA A 190 -17.77 5.77 -17.13
C ALA A 190 -17.79 4.26 -17.44
N ARG A 191 -16.63 3.60 -17.42
CA ARG A 191 -16.48 2.14 -17.54
C ARG A 191 -16.67 1.40 -16.21
N GLY A 192 -16.97 2.10 -15.13
CA GLY A 192 -17.22 1.54 -13.81
C GLY A 192 -15.95 1.30 -12.97
N ILE A 193 -14.83 1.92 -13.33
CA ILE A 193 -13.56 1.73 -12.61
C ILE A 193 -13.43 2.81 -11.53
N ASN A 194 -13.04 2.42 -10.31
CA ASN A 194 -12.75 3.36 -9.22
C ASN A 194 -11.49 4.17 -9.49
N ILE A 195 -11.50 5.44 -9.08
CA ILE A 195 -10.42 6.37 -9.34
C ILE A 195 -10.06 7.15 -8.08
N THR A 196 -8.77 7.26 -7.81
CA THR A 196 -8.20 8.15 -6.81
C THR A 196 -7.31 9.18 -7.47
N LEU A 197 -7.58 10.46 -7.22
CA LEU A 197 -6.77 11.58 -7.66
C LEU A 197 -5.68 11.84 -6.64
N LYS A 198 -4.42 11.87 -7.08
CA LYS A 198 -3.28 12.18 -6.22
C LYS A 198 -2.64 13.50 -6.61
N PRO A 199 -2.33 14.36 -5.65
CA PRO A 199 -1.47 15.50 -5.93
C PRO A 199 -0.07 15.03 -6.28
N GLN A 200 0.62 15.77 -7.15
CA GLN A 200 2.01 15.53 -7.47
C GLN A 200 2.88 15.88 -6.25
N SER A 201 3.84 15.05 -5.93
CA SER A 201 4.86 15.32 -4.93
C SER A 201 6.15 15.83 -5.58
N ASP A 202 6.96 16.55 -4.81
CA ASP A 202 8.29 16.94 -5.27
C ASP A 202 9.20 15.69 -5.45
N PRO A 203 10.38 15.83 -6.10
CA PRO A 203 11.28 14.71 -6.35
C PRO A 203 11.80 14.00 -5.09
N THR A 204 11.70 14.64 -3.94
CA THR A 204 12.11 14.06 -2.64
C THR A 204 10.94 13.38 -1.93
N ALA A 205 9.73 13.54 -2.45
CA ALA A 205 8.47 13.10 -1.82
C ALA A 205 8.21 13.72 -0.44
N SER A 206 8.89 14.83 -0.12
CA SER A 206 8.81 15.47 1.19
C SER A 206 7.56 16.33 1.36
N HIS A 207 7.03 16.86 0.27
CA HIS A 207 5.82 17.67 0.26
C HIS A 207 5.13 17.69 -1.11
N VAL A 208 3.87 18.09 -1.11
CA VAL A 208 3.06 18.21 -2.32
C VAL A 208 3.54 19.41 -3.14
N VAL A 209 3.65 19.25 -4.46
CA VAL A 209 3.92 20.34 -5.39
C VAL A 209 2.78 21.36 -5.34
N HIS A 210 3.12 22.64 -5.27
CA HIS A 210 2.18 23.74 -5.39
C HIS A 210 2.05 24.16 -6.88
N GLY A 211 0.97 24.81 -7.23
CA GLY A 211 0.71 25.25 -8.60
C GLY A 211 -0.65 24.85 -9.13
N TYR A 212 -1.46 24.22 -8.29
CA TYR A 212 -2.87 23.96 -8.60
C TYR A 212 -3.69 25.22 -8.45
N THR A 213 -4.66 25.43 -9.36
CA THR A 213 -5.69 26.45 -9.20
C THR A 213 -6.68 26.03 -8.11
N ASP A 214 -7.46 26.97 -7.59
CA ASP A 214 -8.51 26.67 -6.61
C ASP A 214 -9.54 25.70 -7.16
N SER A 215 -9.88 25.79 -8.44
CA SER A 215 -10.77 24.85 -9.13
C SER A 215 -10.20 23.44 -9.17
N GLN A 216 -8.91 23.30 -9.48
CA GLN A 216 -8.21 22.00 -9.50
C GLN A 216 -8.16 21.38 -8.09
N ILE A 217 -7.88 22.16 -7.08
CA ILE A 217 -7.90 21.71 -5.68
C ILE A 217 -9.31 21.21 -5.31
N THR A 218 -10.35 21.96 -5.67
CA THR A 218 -11.74 21.57 -5.42
C THR A 218 -12.06 20.26 -6.11
N THR A 219 -11.68 20.10 -7.38
CA THR A 219 -11.89 18.85 -8.15
C THR A 219 -11.18 17.67 -7.48
N MET A 220 -9.93 17.83 -7.05
CA MET A 220 -9.20 16.77 -6.35
C MET A 220 -9.85 16.38 -5.02
N ARG A 221 -10.38 17.35 -4.28
CA ARG A 221 -11.09 17.10 -3.01
C ARG A 221 -12.42 16.38 -3.20
N GLN A 222 -13.14 16.71 -4.25
CA GLN A 222 -14.40 16.03 -4.59
C GLN A 222 -14.14 14.59 -5.06
N GLY A 223 -13.08 14.38 -5.85
CA GLY A 223 -12.77 13.09 -6.43
C GLY A 223 -13.86 12.55 -7.34
N PHE A 224 -13.85 11.25 -7.54
CA PHE A 224 -14.90 10.52 -8.25
C PHE A 224 -15.75 9.70 -7.27
N PRO A 225 -17.03 9.47 -7.57
CA PRO A 225 -17.85 8.53 -6.81
C PRO A 225 -17.18 7.16 -6.79
N GLN A 226 -17.00 6.60 -5.60
CA GLN A 226 -16.43 5.27 -5.45
C GLN A 226 -17.53 4.21 -5.49
N GLN A 227 -17.28 3.11 -6.20
CA GLN A 227 -18.13 1.94 -6.06
C GLN A 227 -17.88 1.31 -4.68
N VAL A 228 -18.95 0.90 -4.04
CA VAL A 228 -18.86 0.22 -2.74
C VAL A 228 -18.43 -1.22 -2.99
N TYR A 229 -17.24 -1.58 -2.58
CA TYR A 229 -16.76 -2.95 -2.56
C TYR A 229 -16.71 -3.42 -1.11
N GLY A 230 -17.73 -4.14 -0.66
CA GLY A 230 -17.71 -4.83 0.61
C GLY A 230 -17.17 -4.01 1.80
N GLU A 231 -16.37 -4.64 2.64
CA GLU A 231 -15.81 -4.00 3.83
C GLU A 231 -14.80 -2.91 3.48
N HIS A 232 -14.92 -1.76 4.14
CA HIS A 232 -13.95 -0.68 4.06
C HIS A 232 -12.68 -1.05 4.84
N LEU A 233 -11.77 -1.77 4.19
CA LEU A 233 -10.52 -2.22 4.83
C LEU A 233 -9.60 -1.08 5.26
N ALA A 234 -9.82 0.13 4.75
CA ALA A 234 -9.05 1.31 5.13
C ALA A 234 -9.58 2.02 6.39
N GLN A 235 -10.69 1.54 6.98
CA GLN A 235 -11.22 2.14 8.20
C GLN A 235 -10.25 2.01 9.37
N VAL A 236 -10.08 3.12 10.05
CA VAL A 236 -9.27 3.22 11.26
C VAL A 236 -10.20 3.43 12.44
N ALA A 237 -10.00 2.65 13.48
CA ALA A 237 -10.72 2.79 14.73
C ALA A 237 -9.83 3.38 15.82
N LEU A 238 -10.45 4.17 16.67
CA LEU A 238 -9.83 4.78 17.83
C LEU A 238 -10.66 4.44 19.06
N TYR A 239 -10.00 4.18 20.17
CA TYR A 239 -10.66 3.88 21.44
C TYR A 239 -10.14 4.79 22.53
N ASP A 240 -11.05 5.25 23.40
CA ASP A 240 -10.68 5.92 24.64
C ASP A 240 -10.49 4.90 25.79
N ALA A 241 -10.04 5.38 26.94
CA ALA A 241 -9.84 4.54 28.13
C ALA A 241 -11.13 3.91 28.66
N LYS A 242 -12.29 4.43 28.28
CA LYS A 242 -13.61 3.90 28.66
C LYS A 242 -14.12 2.85 27.66
N GLY A 243 -13.40 2.62 26.56
CA GLY A 243 -13.77 1.68 25.51
C GLY A 243 -14.75 2.25 24.47
N ASN A 244 -14.99 3.56 24.46
CA ASN A 244 -15.77 4.18 23.39
C ASN A 244 -14.98 4.11 22.08
N GLU A 245 -15.68 3.73 21.00
CA GLU A 245 -15.12 3.61 19.65
C GLU A 245 -15.44 4.82 18.81
N TYR A 246 -14.43 5.31 18.10
CA TYR A 246 -14.55 6.35 17.09
C TYR A 246 -13.94 5.82 15.80
N GLU A 247 -14.53 6.14 14.66
CA GLU A 247 -14.06 5.66 13.35
C GLU A 247 -13.71 6.83 12.44
N ILE A 248 -12.67 6.63 11.63
CA ILE A 248 -12.30 7.52 10.54
C ILE A 248 -12.16 6.72 9.24
N ASP A 249 -12.62 7.31 8.13
CA ASP A 249 -12.70 6.62 6.84
C ASP A 249 -11.35 6.57 6.11
N GLN A 250 -10.50 7.55 6.34
CA GLN A 250 -9.25 7.72 5.59
C GLN A 250 -8.11 8.14 6.50
N ALA A 251 -7.07 7.31 6.55
CA ALA A 251 -5.89 7.59 7.34
C ALA A 251 -5.09 8.82 6.85
N GLU A 252 -5.20 9.17 5.57
CA GLU A 252 -4.54 10.35 5.00
C GLU A 252 -5.01 11.66 5.65
N ARG A 253 -6.26 11.76 6.05
CA ARG A 253 -6.79 12.93 6.76
C ARG A 253 -6.21 13.11 8.15
N PHE A 254 -5.74 12.03 8.72
CA PHE A 254 -5.08 12.00 10.02
C PHE A 254 -3.88 12.95 10.07
N ASN A 255 -3.04 12.87 9.05
CA ASN A 255 -1.86 13.71 8.92
C ASN A 255 -2.25 15.18 8.72
N ALA A 256 -3.29 15.43 7.94
CA ALA A 256 -3.78 16.78 7.67
C ALA A 256 -4.29 17.51 8.93
N PHE A 257 -4.82 16.75 9.91
CA PHE A 257 -5.28 17.30 11.20
C PHE A 257 -4.19 17.31 12.30
N GLY A 258 -2.98 16.83 12.00
CA GLY A 258 -1.87 16.82 12.94
C GLY A 258 -1.98 15.76 14.05
N PHE A 259 -2.82 14.73 13.86
CA PHE A 259 -3.05 13.67 14.84
C PHE A 259 -2.10 12.47 14.70
N ASN A 260 -1.15 12.53 13.79
CA ASN A 260 -0.16 11.50 13.51
C ASN A 260 1.05 11.55 14.47
N LYS A 261 0.81 11.80 15.74
CA LYS A 261 1.84 11.98 16.77
C LYS A 261 1.70 10.88 17.82
N PHE A 262 2.54 9.86 17.70
CA PHE A 262 2.49 8.68 18.57
C PHE A 262 3.75 8.50 19.41
N GLN A 263 4.63 9.52 19.49
CA GLN A 263 5.84 9.43 20.30
C GLN A 263 5.49 9.06 21.75
N GLY A 264 6.14 8.03 22.27
CA GLY A 264 5.86 7.49 23.61
C GLY A 264 4.73 6.46 23.68
N TRP A 265 4.02 6.21 22.57
CA TRP A 265 3.06 5.11 22.49
C TRP A 265 3.75 3.81 22.12
N GLU A 266 3.24 2.68 22.57
CA GLU A 266 3.58 1.39 21.96
C GLU A 266 3.05 1.33 20.53
N CYS A 267 3.88 0.83 19.60
CA CYS A 267 3.52 0.69 18.20
C CYS A 267 3.88 -0.69 17.68
N ASN A 268 2.98 -1.26 16.88
CA ASN A 268 3.17 -2.58 16.28
C ASN A 268 4.04 -2.58 15.02
N ALA A 269 4.59 -1.45 14.60
CA ALA A 269 5.56 -1.40 13.50
C ALA A 269 6.80 -2.25 13.81
N GLY A 270 7.16 -3.18 12.93
CA GLY A 270 8.21 -4.16 13.11
C GLY A 270 7.78 -5.44 13.85
N TYR A 271 6.61 -5.45 14.47
CA TYR A 271 6.02 -6.59 15.17
C TYR A 271 4.85 -7.23 14.39
N GLN A 272 3.90 -6.42 13.94
CA GLN A 272 2.72 -6.85 13.16
C GLN A 272 2.81 -6.43 11.70
N GLY A 273 3.78 -5.68 11.33
CA GLY A 273 4.02 -5.22 9.97
C GLY A 273 5.46 -4.83 9.73
N ILE A 274 5.93 -5.06 8.54
CA ILE A 274 7.28 -4.70 8.08
C ILE A 274 7.23 -4.14 6.66
N ILE A 275 8.31 -3.50 6.28
CA ILE A 275 8.54 -2.99 4.94
C ILE A 275 9.85 -3.52 4.42
N ILE A 276 9.86 -3.95 3.16
CA ILE A 276 11.06 -4.34 2.46
C ILE A 276 11.27 -3.39 1.30
N ARG A 277 12.42 -2.71 1.30
CA ARG A 277 12.87 -1.87 0.20
C ARG A 277 14.07 -2.52 -0.47
N ASP A 278 13.82 -3.14 -1.62
CA ASP A 278 14.82 -3.91 -2.35
C ASP A 278 15.42 -5.03 -1.45
N THR A 279 16.56 -4.82 -0.80
CA THR A 279 17.17 -5.78 0.13
C THR A 279 17.05 -5.39 1.59
N GLU A 280 16.65 -4.18 1.90
CA GLU A 280 16.52 -3.69 3.28
C GLU A 280 15.18 -4.06 3.88
N VAL A 281 15.21 -4.73 5.02
CA VAL A 281 14.02 -5.02 5.84
C VAL A 281 13.92 -3.99 6.94
N ARG A 282 12.80 -3.26 6.96
CA ARG A 282 12.59 -2.13 7.84
C ARG A 282 11.34 -2.29 8.68
N ARG A 283 11.33 -1.66 9.84
CA ARG A 283 10.18 -1.56 10.72
C ARG A 283 9.01 -0.82 10.06
N SER A 284 9.30 0.25 9.31
CA SER A 284 8.31 1.14 8.74
C SER A 284 8.89 2.00 7.61
N HIS A 285 8.04 2.83 6.97
CA HIS A 285 8.48 3.79 5.95
C HIS A 285 9.15 5.04 6.53
N SER A 286 8.79 5.46 7.73
CA SER A 286 9.12 6.79 8.26
C SER A 286 9.71 6.83 9.66
N CYS A 287 9.87 5.69 10.33
CA CYS A 287 10.48 5.65 11.66
C CYS A 287 12.00 5.86 11.60
N HIS A 288 12.55 6.52 12.64
CA HIS A 288 13.98 6.53 12.89
C HIS A 288 14.45 5.16 13.40
N ASP A 289 15.70 4.80 13.14
CA ASP A 289 16.31 3.52 13.56
C ASP A 289 15.42 2.31 13.20
N ASP A 290 14.99 2.27 11.96
CA ASP A 290 13.98 1.35 11.47
C ASP A 290 14.51 0.08 10.82
N LEU A 291 15.83 -0.06 10.64
CA LEU A 291 16.45 -1.19 9.96
C LEU A 291 16.43 -2.44 10.84
N LEU A 292 15.78 -3.51 10.37
CA LEU A 292 15.71 -4.81 11.01
C LEU A 292 16.77 -5.80 10.48
N GLY A 293 17.38 -5.48 9.36
CA GLY A 293 18.34 -6.30 8.66
C GLY A 293 18.17 -6.24 7.16
N THR A 294 18.66 -7.26 6.47
CA THR A 294 18.61 -7.36 5.01
C THR A 294 18.12 -8.74 4.57
N THR A 295 17.59 -8.82 3.37
CA THR A 295 17.16 -10.09 2.77
C THR A 295 18.34 -11.02 2.49
N THR A 296 19.54 -10.46 2.28
CA THR A 296 20.77 -11.21 2.00
C THR A 296 21.55 -11.57 3.26
N GLY A 297 21.55 -10.71 4.27
CA GLY A 297 22.32 -10.87 5.52
C GLY A 297 21.50 -11.37 6.71
N GLY A 298 20.20 -11.55 6.53
CA GLY A 298 19.28 -11.89 7.60
C GLY A 298 18.66 -10.68 8.30
N PHE A 299 17.50 -10.88 8.89
CA PHE A 299 16.75 -9.86 9.62
C PHE A 299 15.93 -10.49 10.75
N GLU A 300 15.59 -9.69 11.73
CA GLU A 300 14.75 -10.12 12.85
C GLU A 300 13.53 -9.20 13.00
N ILE A 301 12.34 -9.80 12.93
CA ILE A 301 11.07 -9.15 13.28
C ILE A 301 10.99 -9.02 14.79
N PHE A 302 10.49 -7.90 15.30
CA PHE A 302 10.32 -7.70 16.72
C PHE A 302 9.39 -8.78 17.32
N LYS A 303 9.73 -9.24 18.53
CA LYS A 303 8.94 -10.23 19.25
C LYS A 303 7.82 -9.61 20.09
N GLU A 304 7.81 -8.29 20.18
CA GLU A 304 6.84 -7.49 20.93
C GLU A 304 6.73 -6.09 20.36
N PRO A 305 5.64 -5.35 20.57
CA PRO A 305 5.55 -3.94 20.23
C PRO A 305 6.67 -3.12 20.87
N LYS A 306 7.06 -2.04 20.21
CA LYS A 306 8.10 -1.12 20.69
C LYS A 306 7.55 0.30 20.84
N LEU A 307 8.15 1.06 21.75
CA LEU A 307 7.83 2.47 21.90
C LEU A 307 8.15 3.25 20.61
N CYS A 308 7.22 4.12 20.23
CA CYS A 308 7.43 5.05 19.14
C CYS A 308 8.36 6.18 19.59
N ILE A 309 9.46 6.35 18.88
CA ILE A 309 10.46 7.41 19.14
C ILE A 309 10.40 8.53 18.11
N THR A 310 9.54 8.39 17.10
CA THR A 310 9.42 9.32 15.99
C THR A 310 8.43 10.44 16.33
N PRO A 311 8.80 11.72 16.14
CA PRO A 311 7.92 12.85 16.49
C PRO A 311 6.60 12.86 15.73
N SER A 312 6.61 12.41 14.47
CA SER A 312 5.42 12.35 13.60
C SER A 312 5.45 11.13 12.71
N CYS A 313 4.32 10.42 12.62
CA CYS A 313 4.14 9.30 11.69
C CYS A 313 3.71 9.84 10.33
N MET A 314 4.63 9.95 9.38
CA MET A 314 4.42 10.63 8.09
C MET A 314 3.81 9.74 7.01
N SER A 315 3.88 8.42 7.18
CA SER A 315 3.32 7.47 6.22
C SER A 315 1.93 6.99 6.66
N SER A 316 0.95 7.04 5.76
CA SER A 316 -0.38 6.51 6.02
C SER A 316 -0.36 4.98 6.27
N ALA A 317 0.55 4.26 5.64
CA ALA A 317 0.74 2.83 5.87
C ALA A 317 1.22 2.55 7.30
N ASP A 318 2.17 3.33 7.80
CA ASP A 318 2.69 3.18 9.16
C ASP A 318 1.66 3.60 10.21
N SER A 319 0.91 4.67 9.93
CA SER A 319 -0.09 5.19 10.87
C SER A 319 -1.27 4.24 11.09
N LYS A 320 -1.53 3.32 10.16
CA LYS A 320 -2.58 2.29 10.29
C LYS A 320 -2.22 1.15 11.24
N LEU A 321 -0.95 0.93 11.51
CA LEU A 321 -0.52 -0.12 12.42
C LEU A 321 -1.04 0.16 13.85
N PRO A 322 -1.45 -0.87 14.58
CA PRO A 322 -1.95 -0.70 15.95
C PRO A 322 -0.97 0.03 16.86
N LYS A 323 -1.49 0.95 17.64
CA LYS A 323 -0.76 1.77 18.61
C LYS A 323 -1.55 1.88 19.89
N ARG A 324 -0.85 1.89 21.01
CA ARG A 324 -1.47 1.98 22.35
C ARG A 324 -0.68 2.93 23.23
N LYS A 325 -1.38 3.82 23.89
CA LYS A 325 -0.83 4.70 24.91
C LYS A 325 -0.44 3.89 26.16
N VAL A 326 0.76 4.07 26.64
CA VAL A 326 1.31 3.38 27.83
C VAL A 326 1.56 4.35 28.96
#